data_ce7b242ed0d03f7a047c7ca4765cf36a
#
_entry.id   ce7b242ed0d03f7a047c7ca4765cf36a
#
_cell.length_a   1.000
_cell.length_b   1.000
_cell.length_c   1.000
_cell.angle_alpha   90.00
_cell.angle_beta   90.00
_cell.angle_gamma   90.00
#
_symmetry.space_group_name_H-M   'P 1'
#
loop_
_entity.id
_entity.type
_entity.pdbx_description
1 polymer ?
#
loop_
_entity_poly.entity_id
_entity_poly.type
_entity_poly.pdbx_seq_one_letter_code
_entity_poly.pdbx_strand_id
1 'polypeptide(L)'
;YKNAVLNPEADDVGDGILNKDELYIYKKDGRTYLGYNVHPKLADTDGDGIADNEDKDKLLWNVSARDMAMFMSLVYENDNNIENILTKDLPEGALKSNLHKMMNNELAPFWSLKKTYHQDNGLDAALFETKNNLPFLNGEKIQVLAIAGTNVTQAGDLKADAALVLGNESNESIATLDLLNSLRNDKSITNLYITGHSLGGYLTLRATAEARQKNFEAYRGSYTFNAPRIYTGLFNFFGGGKMGKASDLTDKMTLNHEITNYVTNNDNVVPKFLQTKHNINIGNSFGAHANSSYFEKRMDNHKDFNFGKRQ
;
A
#
# COMPACT_ATOMS: atom_id res chain seq x y z
N TYR A 1 -26.07 4.94 -24.75
CA TYR A 1 -27.02 5.49 -23.75
C TYR A 1 -28.24 6.21 -24.31
N LYS A 2 -28.64 5.96 -25.54
CA LYS A 2 -29.75 6.69 -26.15
C LYS A 2 -31.11 6.47 -25.48
N ASN A 3 -31.26 5.49 -24.57
CA ASN A 3 -32.54 5.15 -23.93
C ASN A 3 -32.46 4.76 -22.45
N ALA A 4 -31.38 5.08 -21.73
CA ALA A 4 -31.37 4.87 -20.30
C ALA A 4 -31.90 6.10 -19.59
N VAL A 5 -33.11 6.01 -19.08
CA VAL A 5 -33.66 7.01 -18.15
C VAL A 5 -33.05 6.71 -16.79
N LEU A 6 -31.95 7.39 -16.47
CA LEU A 6 -31.40 7.40 -15.11
C LEU A 6 -32.27 8.31 -14.26
N ASN A 7 -32.76 7.80 -13.12
CA ASN A 7 -33.40 8.65 -12.13
C ASN A 7 -32.30 9.53 -11.47
N PRO A 8 -32.34 10.86 -11.61
CA PRO A 8 -31.30 11.72 -11.07
C PRO A 8 -31.08 11.58 -9.55
N GLU A 9 -32.11 11.27 -8.80
CA GLU A 9 -32.10 11.16 -7.35
C GLU A 9 -31.85 9.71 -6.87
N ALA A 10 -31.59 8.78 -7.76
CA ALA A 10 -31.21 7.41 -7.42
C ALA A 10 -29.69 7.27 -7.39
N ASP A 11 -29.23 6.28 -6.66
CA ASP A 11 -27.89 5.73 -6.67
C ASP A 11 -28.03 4.32 -7.27
N ASP A 12 -27.84 4.20 -8.59
CA ASP A 12 -28.11 2.96 -9.31
C ASP A 12 -27.03 1.89 -9.10
N VAL A 13 -25.85 2.29 -8.62
CA VAL A 13 -24.70 1.40 -8.42
C VAL A 13 -24.39 1.13 -6.95
N GLY A 14 -24.99 1.89 -6.02
CA GLY A 14 -24.91 1.68 -4.58
C GLY A 14 -23.56 2.11 -3.97
N ASP A 15 -22.89 3.06 -4.62
CA ASP A 15 -21.59 3.57 -4.16
C ASP A 15 -21.72 4.84 -3.27
N GLY A 16 -22.93 5.34 -3.10
CA GLY A 16 -23.23 6.52 -2.28
C GLY A 16 -23.21 7.84 -3.04
N ILE A 17 -23.00 7.85 -4.37
CA ILE A 17 -23.08 9.02 -5.23
C ILE A 17 -24.39 8.97 -6.03
N LEU A 18 -25.14 10.07 -6.07
CA LEU A 18 -26.38 10.11 -6.84
C LEU A 18 -26.07 10.25 -8.33
N ASN A 19 -26.89 9.64 -9.18
CA ASN A 19 -26.73 9.68 -10.64
C ASN A 19 -26.55 11.11 -11.19
N LYS A 20 -27.21 12.11 -10.60
CA LYS A 20 -27.08 13.53 -11.00
C LYS A 20 -25.69 14.11 -10.70
N ASP A 21 -24.98 13.56 -9.70
CA ASP A 21 -23.67 14.03 -9.28
C ASP A 21 -22.55 13.30 -10.04
N GLU A 22 -22.87 12.17 -10.67
CA GLU A 22 -21.94 11.40 -11.51
C GLU A 22 -21.78 11.97 -12.91
N LEU A 23 -22.79 12.68 -13.41
CA LEU A 23 -22.84 13.19 -14.79
C LEU A 23 -22.90 14.72 -14.83
N TYR A 24 -22.34 15.30 -15.89
CA TYR A 24 -22.53 16.71 -16.20
C TYR A 24 -22.74 16.94 -17.69
N ILE A 25 -23.45 18.02 -18.04
CA ILE A 25 -23.71 18.42 -19.42
C ILE A 25 -22.84 19.62 -19.75
N TYR A 26 -22.14 19.59 -20.87
CA TYR A 26 -21.36 20.70 -21.35
C TYR A 26 -21.58 20.96 -22.85
N LYS A 27 -21.29 22.19 -23.29
CA LYS A 27 -21.39 22.58 -24.68
C LYS A 27 -20.00 22.88 -25.24
N LYS A 28 -19.75 22.33 -26.43
CA LYS A 28 -18.53 22.58 -27.20
C LYS A 28 -18.89 22.64 -28.67
N ASP A 29 -18.40 23.66 -29.41
CA ASP A 29 -18.63 23.84 -30.83
C ASP A 29 -20.12 23.78 -31.24
N GLY A 30 -21.00 24.38 -30.43
CA GLY A 30 -22.45 24.42 -30.64
C GLY A 30 -23.18 23.09 -30.39
N ARG A 31 -22.48 22.05 -29.96
CA ARG A 31 -23.04 20.73 -29.63
C ARG A 31 -23.11 20.53 -28.13
N THR A 32 -24.07 19.75 -27.69
CA THR A 32 -24.23 19.34 -26.30
C THR A 32 -23.60 17.95 -26.10
N TYR A 33 -22.79 17.83 -25.10
CA TYR A 33 -22.13 16.57 -24.71
C TYR A 33 -22.50 16.22 -23.28
N LEU A 34 -22.41 14.93 -22.96
CA LEU A 34 -22.50 14.38 -21.62
C LEU A 34 -21.09 14.01 -21.19
N GLY A 35 -20.66 14.52 -20.07
CA GLY A 35 -19.40 14.14 -19.40
C GLY A 35 -19.67 13.38 -18.12
N TYR A 36 -18.63 12.75 -17.59
CA TYR A 36 -18.68 11.99 -16.34
C TYR A 36 -17.79 12.66 -15.29
N ASN A 37 -18.30 12.76 -14.08
CA ASN A 37 -17.46 12.88 -12.89
C ASN A 37 -16.99 11.48 -12.48
N VAL A 38 -17.94 10.52 -12.49
CA VAL A 38 -17.72 9.08 -12.35
C VAL A 38 -18.71 8.34 -13.24
N HIS A 39 -18.53 7.05 -13.44
CA HIS A 39 -19.37 6.27 -14.36
C HIS A 39 -20.66 5.79 -13.67
N PRO A 40 -21.87 6.21 -14.10
CA PRO A 40 -23.14 5.99 -13.40
C PRO A 40 -23.64 4.53 -13.40
N LYS A 41 -22.82 3.57 -13.76
CA LYS A 41 -23.12 2.12 -13.74
C LYS A 41 -21.96 1.30 -13.20
N LEU A 42 -20.95 1.95 -12.66
CA LEU A 42 -19.83 1.31 -12.02
C LEU A 42 -19.63 1.98 -10.66
N ALA A 43 -19.70 1.21 -9.61
CA ALA A 43 -19.44 1.69 -8.25
C ALA A 43 -17.94 1.99 -7.99
N ASP A 44 -17.10 1.60 -8.93
CA ASP A 44 -15.66 1.77 -8.98
C ASP A 44 -15.32 2.09 -10.44
N THR A 45 -15.18 3.38 -10.73
CA THR A 45 -15.12 3.87 -12.12
C THR A 45 -13.82 3.50 -12.82
N ASP A 46 -12.69 3.53 -12.13
CA ASP A 46 -11.38 3.24 -12.70
C ASP A 46 -10.94 1.78 -12.49
N GLY A 47 -11.67 1.04 -11.68
CA GLY A 47 -11.46 -0.40 -11.50
C GLY A 47 -10.30 -0.74 -10.56
N ASP A 48 -9.90 0.19 -9.70
CA ASP A 48 -8.78 0.00 -8.78
C ASP A 48 -9.17 -0.74 -7.49
N GLY A 49 -10.47 -0.97 -7.27
CA GLY A 49 -11.03 -1.66 -6.12
C GLY A 49 -11.40 -0.73 -4.96
N ILE A 50 -11.37 0.59 -5.18
CA ILE A 50 -11.88 1.59 -4.24
C ILE A 50 -13.19 2.14 -4.80
N ALA A 51 -14.26 2.12 -4.01
CA ALA A 51 -15.55 2.65 -4.47
C ALA A 51 -15.48 4.17 -4.66
N ASP A 52 -16.18 4.69 -5.67
CA ASP A 52 -16.13 6.09 -6.08
C ASP A 52 -16.40 7.10 -4.95
N ASN A 53 -17.25 6.75 -3.98
CA ASN A 53 -17.52 7.61 -2.83
C ASN A 53 -16.36 7.66 -1.80
N GLU A 54 -15.50 6.66 -1.79
CA GLU A 54 -14.33 6.55 -0.89
C GLU A 54 -13.03 6.92 -1.61
N ASP A 55 -13.04 6.96 -2.94
CA ASP A 55 -11.89 7.27 -3.76
C ASP A 55 -11.67 8.79 -3.89
N LYS A 56 -10.42 9.21 -3.70
CA LYS A 56 -10.01 10.61 -3.87
C LYS A 56 -9.79 10.99 -5.33
N ASP A 57 -9.35 10.03 -6.12
CA ASP A 57 -8.99 10.20 -7.54
C ASP A 57 -9.77 9.22 -8.42
N LYS A 58 -11.09 9.30 -8.38
CA LYS A 58 -12.08 8.39 -8.98
C LYS A 58 -11.85 7.98 -10.45
N LEU A 59 -10.93 8.62 -11.13
CA LEU A 59 -10.57 8.37 -12.52
C LEU A 59 -9.11 7.93 -12.68
N LEU A 60 -8.38 7.78 -11.58
CA LEU A 60 -6.99 7.34 -11.56
C LEU A 60 -6.88 6.06 -10.72
N TRP A 61 -6.57 4.97 -11.37
CA TRP A 61 -6.38 3.67 -10.74
C TRP A 61 -5.30 3.72 -9.64
N ASN A 62 -5.69 3.50 -8.41
CA ASN A 62 -4.84 3.49 -7.23
C ASN A 62 -4.50 2.06 -6.77
N VAL A 63 -3.53 1.94 -5.87
CA VAL A 63 -3.20 0.66 -5.26
C VAL A 63 -4.05 0.48 -4.00
N SER A 64 -4.84 -0.59 -3.95
CA SER A 64 -5.71 -0.86 -2.82
C SER A 64 -4.94 -1.31 -1.57
N ALA A 65 -5.54 -1.17 -0.40
CA ALA A 65 -4.99 -1.69 0.85
C ALA A 65 -4.76 -3.22 0.80
N ARG A 66 -5.62 -3.95 0.09
CA ARG A 66 -5.49 -5.39 -0.11
C ARG A 66 -4.26 -5.74 -0.96
N ASP A 67 -4.04 -5.03 -2.06
CA ASP A 67 -2.83 -5.20 -2.88
C ASP A 67 -1.57 -4.91 -2.06
N MET A 68 -1.58 -3.82 -1.31
CA MET A 68 -0.45 -3.44 -0.46
C MET A 68 -0.14 -4.48 0.61
N ALA A 69 -1.17 -5.11 1.20
CA ALA A 69 -1.00 -6.24 2.12
C ALA A 69 -0.40 -7.47 1.42
N MET A 70 -0.82 -7.76 0.18
CA MET A 70 -0.24 -8.85 -0.60
C MET A 70 1.23 -8.58 -0.97
N PHE A 71 1.59 -7.38 -1.41
CA PHE A 71 2.98 -7.02 -1.68
C PHE A 71 3.84 -7.07 -0.41
N MET A 72 3.31 -6.58 0.70
CA MET A 72 3.97 -6.66 2.01
C MET A 72 4.27 -8.11 2.43
N SER A 73 3.40 -9.05 2.10
CA SER A 73 3.63 -10.47 2.35
C SER A 73 4.56 -11.10 1.32
N LEU A 74 4.40 -10.73 0.04
CA LEU A 74 5.13 -11.30 -1.08
C LEU A 74 6.64 -11.03 -1.01
N VAL A 75 7.05 -9.89 -0.47
CA VAL A 75 8.48 -9.52 -0.35
C VAL A 75 9.30 -10.46 0.53
N TYR A 76 8.65 -11.28 1.38
CA TYR A 76 9.33 -12.30 2.19
C TYR A 76 9.58 -13.63 1.44
N GLU A 77 9.03 -13.77 0.25
CA GLU A 77 9.28 -14.94 -0.60
C GLU A 77 10.62 -14.79 -1.33
N ASN A 78 11.19 -15.92 -1.76
CA ASN A 78 12.35 -15.85 -2.66
C ASN A 78 11.95 -15.39 -4.06
N ASP A 79 12.91 -14.89 -4.83
CA ASP A 79 12.69 -14.28 -6.14
C ASP A 79 11.93 -15.20 -7.10
N ASN A 80 12.27 -16.51 -7.14
CA ASN A 80 11.59 -17.47 -7.99
C ASN A 80 10.10 -17.63 -7.61
N ASN A 81 9.79 -17.62 -6.30
CA ASN A 81 8.40 -17.67 -5.84
C ASN A 81 7.67 -16.40 -6.22
N ILE A 82 8.29 -15.23 -6.05
CA ILE A 82 7.70 -13.95 -6.43
C ILE A 82 7.37 -13.94 -7.93
N GLU A 83 8.34 -14.32 -8.78
CA GLU A 83 8.14 -14.39 -10.23
C GLU A 83 7.03 -15.37 -10.61
N ASN A 84 7.00 -16.57 -10.00
CA ASN A 84 5.95 -17.55 -10.23
C ASN A 84 4.57 -17.03 -9.82
N ILE A 85 4.45 -16.40 -8.66
CA ILE A 85 3.18 -15.84 -8.20
C ILE A 85 2.68 -14.75 -9.13
N LEU A 86 3.57 -13.97 -9.75
CA LEU A 86 3.21 -12.90 -10.69
C LEU A 86 3.14 -13.36 -12.14
N THR A 87 3.33 -14.66 -12.40
CA THR A 87 3.18 -15.23 -13.75
C THR A 87 1.71 -15.59 -14.01
N LYS A 88 1.16 -15.08 -15.11
CA LYS A 88 -0.18 -15.41 -15.58
C LYS A 88 -0.20 -16.80 -16.25
N ASP A 89 -1.35 -17.45 -16.23
CA ASP A 89 -1.59 -18.71 -16.93
C ASP A 89 -0.63 -19.87 -16.54
N LEU A 90 -0.36 -19.98 -15.24
CA LEU A 90 0.45 -21.08 -14.70
C LEU A 90 -0.25 -22.43 -14.87
N PRO A 91 0.51 -23.53 -15.08
CA PRO A 91 -0.03 -24.88 -15.07
C PRO A 91 -0.72 -25.21 -13.74
N GLU A 92 -1.75 -26.05 -13.81
CA GLU A 92 -2.41 -26.55 -12.60
C GLU A 92 -1.42 -27.20 -11.64
N GLY A 93 -1.48 -26.85 -10.36
CA GLY A 93 -0.57 -27.35 -9.33
C GLY A 93 0.80 -26.67 -9.25
N ALA A 94 1.08 -25.68 -10.07
CA ALA A 94 2.33 -24.89 -9.99
C ALA A 94 2.45 -24.15 -8.64
N LEU A 95 1.34 -23.66 -8.11
CA LEU A 95 1.28 -23.03 -6.79
C LEU A 95 0.61 -23.98 -5.77
N LYS A 96 1.32 -24.27 -4.68
CA LYS A 96 0.83 -25.19 -3.65
C LYS A 96 0.02 -24.50 -2.56
N SER A 97 0.45 -23.31 -2.15
CA SER A 97 -0.18 -22.55 -1.09
C SER A 97 -1.46 -21.87 -1.57
N ASN A 98 -2.53 -21.90 -0.76
CA ASN A 98 -3.76 -21.16 -1.04
C ASN A 98 -3.51 -19.65 -1.06
N LEU A 99 -2.61 -19.14 -0.21
CA LEU A 99 -2.20 -17.76 -0.20
C LEU A 99 -1.54 -17.36 -1.53
N HIS A 100 -0.61 -18.20 -2.03
CA HIS A 100 0.04 -17.93 -3.33
C HIS A 100 -0.94 -17.98 -4.50
N LYS A 101 -1.92 -18.91 -4.46
CA LYS A 101 -3.00 -18.96 -5.48
C LYS A 101 -3.85 -17.70 -5.46
N MET A 102 -4.22 -17.21 -4.26
CA MET A 102 -4.97 -15.97 -4.10
C MET A 102 -4.18 -14.78 -4.66
N MET A 103 -2.92 -14.63 -4.25
CA MET A 103 -2.06 -13.55 -4.76
C MET A 103 -1.87 -13.63 -6.28
N ASN A 104 -1.69 -14.83 -6.83
CA ASN A 104 -1.59 -15.01 -8.28
C ASN A 104 -2.87 -14.53 -8.99
N ASN A 105 -4.04 -14.95 -8.51
CA ASN A 105 -5.30 -14.57 -9.12
C ASN A 105 -5.54 -13.05 -9.10
N GLU A 106 -5.12 -12.37 -8.04
CA GLU A 106 -5.39 -10.95 -7.85
C GLU A 106 -4.28 -10.04 -8.38
N LEU A 107 -3.01 -10.44 -8.31
CA LEU A 107 -1.88 -9.61 -8.72
C LEU A 107 -1.35 -9.91 -10.11
N ALA A 108 -1.26 -11.19 -10.51
CA ALA A 108 -0.64 -11.56 -11.78
C ALA A 108 -1.30 -10.95 -13.03
N PRO A 109 -2.62 -10.67 -13.08
CA PRO A 109 -3.21 -9.95 -14.21
C PRO A 109 -2.68 -8.53 -14.41
N PHE A 110 -2.25 -7.86 -13.34
CA PHE A 110 -1.95 -6.42 -13.33
C PHE A 110 -0.48 -6.10 -13.06
N TRP A 111 0.24 -6.96 -12.33
CA TRP A 111 1.55 -6.67 -11.77
C TRP A 111 2.64 -7.58 -12.27
N SER A 112 3.86 -7.07 -12.30
CA SER A 112 5.10 -7.81 -12.54
C SER A 112 6.17 -7.39 -11.54
N LEU A 113 7.11 -8.29 -11.27
CA LEU A 113 8.32 -7.96 -10.54
C LEU A 113 9.23 -7.12 -11.45
N LYS A 114 9.62 -5.93 -11.01
CA LYS A 114 10.57 -5.09 -11.71
C LYS A 114 12.00 -5.36 -11.25
N LYS A 115 12.20 -5.46 -9.93
CA LYS A 115 13.53 -5.70 -9.36
C LYS A 115 13.43 -6.15 -7.91
N THR A 116 14.36 -6.99 -7.46
CA THR A 116 14.61 -7.28 -6.06
C THR A 116 15.92 -6.65 -5.59
N TYR A 117 16.00 -6.38 -4.31
CA TYR A 117 17.16 -5.78 -3.65
C TYR A 117 17.51 -6.63 -2.43
N HIS A 118 18.66 -7.28 -2.48
CA HIS A 118 19.23 -8.07 -1.40
C HIS A 118 20.59 -7.47 -1.07
N GLN A 119 20.70 -6.79 0.04
CA GLN A 119 21.93 -6.06 0.40
C GLN A 119 22.58 -6.66 1.64
N ASP A 120 23.91 -6.68 1.67
CA ASP A 120 24.69 -7.21 2.80
C ASP A 120 24.45 -6.50 4.13
N ASN A 121 23.87 -5.28 4.09
CA ASN A 121 23.49 -4.49 5.26
C ASN A 121 22.14 -4.89 5.85
N GLY A 122 21.49 -5.96 5.32
CA GLY A 122 20.23 -6.51 5.80
C GLY A 122 18.98 -5.95 5.12
N LEU A 123 19.09 -5.02 4.16
CA LEU A 123 17.93 -4.55 3.40
C LEU A 123 17.50 -5.59 2.38
N ASP A 124 16.28 -6.08 2.55
CA ASP A 124 15.53 -6.87 1.56
C ASP A 124 14.31 -6.08 1.10
N ALA A 125 14.17 -5.90 -0.21
CA ALA A 125 13.04 -5.19 -0.79
C ALA A 125 12.73 -5.69 -2.20
N ALA A 126 11.49 -5.49 -2.64
CA ALA A 126 11.06 -5.78 -4.00
C ALA A 126 10.31 -4.57 -4.58
N LEU A 127 10.60 -4.26 -5.83
CA LEU A 127 9.92 -3.24 -6.61
C LEU A 127 9.03 -3.92 -7.63
N PHE A 128 7.73 -3.70 -7.50
CA PHE A 128 6.71 -4.18 -8.42
C PHE A 128 6.28 -3.06 -9.35
N GLU A 129 5.82 -3.41 -10.53
CA GLU A 129 5.33 -2.45 -11.51
C GLU A 129 4.10 -3.00 -12.24
N THR A 130 3.16 -2.14 -12.56
CA THR A 130 2.00 -2.51 -13.38
C THR A 130 2.45 -2.95 -14.77
N LYS A 131 1.75 -3.97 -15.31
CA LYS A 131 1.97 -4.46 -16.66
C LYS A 131 1.63 -3.39 -17.71
N ASN A 132 2.18 -3.55 -18.91
CA ASN A 132 1.86 -2.69 -20.03
C ASN A 132 0.40 -2.88 -20.47
N ASN A 133 -0.17 -1.87 -21.09
CA ASN A 133 -1.49 -1.93 -21.75
C ASN A 133 -2.67 -2.20 -20.81
N LEU A 134 -2.60 -1.78 -19.56
CA LEU A 134 -3.76 -1.72 -18.69
C LEU A 134 -4.62 -0.52 -19.11
N PRO A 135 -5.89 -0.73 -19.51
CA PRO A 135 -6.73 0.34 -20.08
C PRO A 135 -6.93 1.53 -19.13
N PHE A 136 -6.95 1.26 -17.83
CA PHE A 136 -7.24 2.23 -16.78
C PHE A 136 -6.10 3.20 -16.50
N LEU A 137 -4.87 2.89 -16.95
CA LEU A 137 -3.67 3.67 -16.66
C LEU A 137 -3.29 4.65 -17.76
N ASN A 138 -3.99 4.63 -18.90
CA ASN A 138 -3.71 5.53 -20.04
C ASN A 138 -2.21 5.60 -20.44
N GLY A 139 -1.50 4.48 -20.33
CA GLY A 139 -0.07 4.41 -20.61
C GLY A 139 0.85 4.76 -19.42
N GLU A 140 0.30 5.19 -18.30
CA GLU A 140 1.07 5.41 -17.08
C GLU A 140 1.46 4.10 -16.40
N LYS A 141 2.43 4.19 -15.49
CA LYS A 141 2.89 3.08 -14.66
C LYS A 141 2.71 3.41 -13.20
N ILE A 142 2.36 2.39 -12.43
CA ILE A 142 2.37 2.45 -10.97
C ILE A 142 3.44 1.48 -10.47
N GLN A 143 4.21 1.91 -9.48
CA GLN A 143 5.21 1.10 -8.83
C GLN A 143 4.89 0.95 -7.34
N VAL A 144 5.20 -0.22 -6.80
CA VAL A 144 5.12 -0.50 -5.37
C VAL A 144 6.48 -0.99 -4.89
N LEU A 145 7.08 -0.28 -3.95
CA LEU A 145 8.24 -0.72 -3.20
C LEU A 145 7.76 -1.41 -1.92
N ALA A 146 7.95 -2.72 -1.83
CA ALA A 146 7.72 -3.47 -0.61
C ALA A 146 9.04 -3.71 0.10
N ILE A 147 9.10 -3.40 1.41
CA ILE A 147 10.29 -3.52 2.22
C ILE A 147 10.07 -4.63 3.25
N ALA A 148 10.90 -5.67 3.22
CA ALA A 148 10.86 -6.72 4.21
C ALA A 148 11.45 -6.23 5.53
N GLY A 149 10.88 -6.71 6.63
CA GLY A 149 11.54 -6.66 7.93
C GLY A 149 12.55 -7.79 8.06
N THR A 150 13.36 -7.76 9.09
CA THR A 150 14.25 -8.86 9.42
C THR A 150 13.47 -10.17 9.55
N ASN A 151 13.96 -11.22 8.94
CA ASN A 151 13.39 -12.57 9.02
C ASN A 151 13.62 -13.13 10.43
N VAL A 152 12.79 -12.70 11.39
CA VAL A 152 12.93 -13.12 12.79
C VAL A 152 12.11 -14.37 13.00
N THR A 153 12.78 -15.49 13.01
CA THR A 153 12.19 -16.79 13.34
C THR A 153 11.84 -16.94 14.82
N GLN A 154 12.22 -15.97 15.68
CA GLN A 154 11.95 -16.01 17.11
C GLN A 154 11.47 -14.65 17.64
N ALA A 155 10.28 -14.64 18.23
CA ALA A 155 9.64 -13.45 18.82
C ALA A 155 10.46 -12.77 19.95
N GLY A 156 11.47 -13.45 20.49
CA GLY A 156 12.38 -12.92 21.52
C GLY A 156 13.38 -11.91 20.97
N ASP A 157 13.91 -12.18 19.79
CA ASP A 157 14.90 -11.34 19.14
C ASP A 157 14.27 -10.05 18.59
N LEU A 158 13.02 -10.11 18.13
CA LEU A 158 12.29 -8.95 17.63
C LEU A 158 12.06 -7.87 18.70
N LYS A 159 11.86 -8.27 19.97
CA LYS A 159 11.73 -7.29 21.08
C LYS A 159 13.04 -6.58 21.39
N ALA A 160 14.14 -7.31 21.28
CA ALA A 160 15.50 -6.75 21.46
C ALA A 160 15.86 -5.86 20.27
N ASP A 161 15.57 -6.29 19.06
CA ASP A 161 15.83 -5.54 17.82
C ASP A 161 14.93 -4.31 17.68
N ALA A 162 13.66 -4.41 18.06
CA ALA A 162 12.78 -3.25 18.13
C ALA A 162 13.28 -2.20 19.12
N ALA A 163 13.91 -2.61 20.22
CA ALA A 163 14.52 -1.70 21.18
C ALA A 163 15.80 -1.06 20.64
N LEU A 164 16.57 -1.76 19.80
CA LEU A 164 17.80 -1.25 19.17
C LEU A 164 17.52 -0.27 18.01
N VAL A 165 16.45 -0.47 17.29
CA VAL A 165 15.99 0.43 16.20
C VAL A 165 15.40 1.73 16.76
N LEU A 166 15.03 1.75 18.05
CA LEU A 166 14.34 2.84 18.73
C LEU A 166 15.27 3.98 19.17
N GLY A 167 16.06 4.53 18.33
CA GLY A 167 16.82 5.73 18.68
C GLY A 167 18.10 5.96 17.87
N ASN A 168 18.54 4.96 17.14
CA ASN A 168 19.70 5.05 16.24
C ASN A 168 19.27 4.72 14.80
N GLU A 169 19.89 5.39 13.86
CA GLU A 169 19.72 5.06 12.44
C GLU A 169 20.42 3.73 12.16
N SER A 170 19.67 2.67 11.88
CA SER A 170 20.24 1.36 11.57
C SER A 170 20.83 1.33 10.15
N ASN A 171 21.68 0.34 9.87
CA ASN A 171 22.26 0.15 8.54
C ASN A 171 21.15 -0.09 7.50
N GLU A 172 20.09 -0.84 7.86
CA GLU A 172 18.93 -1.06 7.01
C GLU A 172 18.18 0.24 6.74
N SER A 173 18.08 1.13 7.73
CA SER A 173 17.47 2.46 7.56
C SER A 173 18.25 3.30 6.56
N ILE A 174 19.57 3.38 6.71
CA ILE A 174 20.44 4.10 5.77
C ILE A 174 20.30 3.52 4.36
N ALA A 175 20.37 2.19 4.22
CA ALA A 175 20.19 1.51 2.94
C ALA A 175 18.84 1.76 2.30
N THR A 176 17.77 1.81 3.11
CA THR A 176 16.43 2.15 2.65
C THR A 176 16.37 3.56 2.09
N LEU A 177 17.00 4.53 2.75
CA LEU A 177 17.07 5.91 2.27
C LEU A 177 17.90 6.05 1.00
N ASP A 178 19.00 5.30 0.89
CA ASP A 178 19.84 5.27 -0.32
C ASP A 178 19.07 4.65 -1.50
N LEU A 179 18.34 3.55 -1.26
CA LEU A 179 17.46 2.97 -2.26
C LEU A 179 16.40 3.96 -2.71
N LEU A 180 15.70 4.62 -1.79
CA LEU A 180 14.71 5.62 -2.13
C LEU A 180 15.29 6.77 -2.96
N ASN A 181 16.48 7.26 -2.60
CA ASN A 181 17.15 8.32 -3.37
C ASN A 181 17.56 7.84 -4.77
N SER A 182 17.93 6.57 -4.93
CA SER A 182 18.16 5.96 -6.24
C SER A 182 16.89 5.94 -7.07
N LEU A 183 15.76 5.51 -6.49
CA LEU A 183 14.46 5.49 -7.17
C LEU A 183 13.98 6.90 -7.53
N ARG A 184 14.25 7.90 -6.69
CA ARG A 184 13.92 9.31 -6.99
C ARG A 184 14.64 9.84 -8.23
N ASN A 185 15.84 9.35 -8.50
CA ASN A 185 16.63 9.73 -9.68
C ASN A 185 16.30 8.89 -10.92
N ASP A 186 15.52 7.82 -10.78
CA ASP A 186 15.07 6.98 -11.87
C ASP A 186 13.80 7.55 -12.50
N LYS A 187 13.91 8.05 -13.73
CA LYS A 187 12.79 8.64 -14.48
C LYS A 187 11.68 7.65 -14.85
N SER A 188 11.94 6.34 -14.73
CA SER A 188 10.90 5.33 -14.96
C SER A 188 9.95 5.17 -13.76
N ILE A 189 10.28 5.77 -12.61
CA ILE A 189 9.45 5.79 -11.42
C ILE A 189 8.54 7.01 -11.46
N THR A 190 7.25 6.80 -11.68
CA THR A 190 6.27 7.87 -11.92
C THR A 190 5.17 7.95 -10.86
N ASN A 191 4.75 6.81 -10.32
CA ASN A 191 3.72 6.73 -9.28
C ASN A 191 4.13 5.66 -8.28
N LEU A 192 4.83 6.04 -7.21
CA LEU A 192 5.42 5.14 -6.22
C LEU A 192 4.59 5.07 -4.94
N TYR A 193 4.16 3.87 -4.59
CA TYR A 193 3.66 3.50 -3.27
C TYR A 193 4.72 2.70 -2.52
N ILE A 194 4.70 2.77 -1.19
CA ILE A 194 5.65 2.07 -0.33
C ILE A 194 4.88 1.27 0.72
N THR A 195 5.30 0.02 0.97
CA THR A 195 4.65 -0.83 1.97
C THR A 195 5.66 -1.67 2.75
N GLY A 196 5.28 -2.08 3.95
CA GLY A 196 6.08 -2.99 4.77
C GLY A 196 5.37 -3.42 6.04
N HIS A 197 5.86 -4.52 6.60
CA HIS A 197 5.37 -5.15 7.82
C HIS A 197 6.45 -5.12 8.89
N SER A 198 6.06 -4.95 10.14
CA SER A 198 6.97 -4.99 11.29
C SER A 198 8.15 -3.99 11.10
N LEU A 199 9.39 -4.45 11.17
CA LEU A 199 10.57 -3.62 10.88
C LEU A 199 10.52 -3.03 9.47
N GLY A 200 10.08 -3.79 8.46
CA GLY A 200 9.87 -3.27 7.10
C GLY A 200 8.85 -2.14 7.06
N GLY A 201 7.83 -2.18 7.92
CA GLY A 201 6.89 -1.07 8.11
C GLY A 201 7.55 0.17 8.73
N TYR A 202 8.44 0.00 9.70
CA TYR A 202 9.25 1.09 10.23
C TYR A 202 10.15 1.72 9.13
N LEU A 203 10.83 0.88 8.35
CA LEU A 203 11.64 1.33 7.21
C LEU A 203 10.78 2.05 6.16
N THR A 204 9.55 1.59 5.94
CA THR A 204 8.55 2.29 5.11
C THR A 204 8.26 3.69 5.63
N LEU A 205 8.06 3.87 6.94
CA LEU A 205 7.87 5.20 7.53
C LEU A 205 9.10 6.10 7.35
N ARG A 206 10.31 5.53 7.49
CA ARG A 206 11.56 6.26 7.25
C ARG A 206 11.68 6.72 5.80
N ALA A 207 11.42 5.81 4.83
CA ALA A 207 11.42 6.12 3.40
C ALA A 207 10.37 7.19 3.06
N THR A 208 9.18 7.10 3.65
CA THR A 208 8.08 8.04 3.44
C THR A 208 8.42 9.44 3.92
N ALA A 209 9.02 9.57 5.12
CA ALA A 209 9.48 10.84 5.64
C ALA A 209 10.55 11.47 4.73
N GLU A 210 11.50 10.67 4.24
CA GLU A 210 12.54 11.12 3.31
C GLU A 210 11.93 11.55 1.96
N ALA A 211 11.00 10.76 1.40
CA ALA A 211 10.30 11.10 0.15
C ALA A 211 9.64 12.48 0.25
N ARG A 212 8.98 12.76 1.38
CA ARG A 212 8.32 14.05 1.61
C ARG A 212 9.33 15.18 1.81
N GLN A 213 10.39 14.97 2.59
CA GLN A 213 11.43 15.98 2.85
C GLN A 213 12.19 16.35 1.57
N LYS A 214 12.36 15.39 0.66
CA LYS A 214 13.08 15.58 -0.62
C LYS A 214 12.15 15.96 -1.78
N ASN A 215 10.87 16.20 -1.52
CA ASN A 215 9.86 16.48 -2.54
C ASN A 215 9.91 15.45 -3.70
N PHE A 216 9.83 14.17 -3.35
CA PHE A 216 9.80 13.11 -4.36
C PHE A 216 8.45 13.14 -5.08
N GLU A 217 8.40 13.73 -6.26
CA GLU A 217 7.17 13.99 -7.02
C GLU A 217 6.39 12.71 -7.38
N ALA A 218 7.09 11.59 -7.60
CA ALA A 218 6.45 10.33 -7.91
C ALA A 218 5.83 9.63 -6.70
N TYR A 219 6.13 10.05 -5.46
CA TYR A 219 5.56 9.44 -4.26
C TYR A 219 4.05 9.70 -4.16
N ARG A 220 3.26 8.62 -3.92
CA ARG A 220 1.79 8.68 -3.86
C ARG A 220 1.22 8.32 -2.50
N GLY A 221 1.81 7.39 -1.77
CA GLY A 221 1.31 6.97 -0.47
C GLY A 221 2.05 5.78 0.11
N SER A 222 1.80 5.48 1.38
CA SER A 222 2.42 4.37 2.08
C SER A 222 1.44 3.63 2.96
N TYR A 223 1.69 2.33 3.10
CA TYR A 223 0.90 1.43 3.94
C TYR A 223 1.82 0.65 4.85
N THR A 224 1.50 0.60 6.13
CA THR A 224 2.26 -0.19 7.10
C THR A 224 1.37 -1.17 7.83
N PHE A 225 1.94 -2.30 8.21
CA PHE A 225 1.24 -3.40 8.86
C PHE A 225 2.00 -3.82 10.12
N ASN A 226 1.36 -3.71 11.29
CA ASN A 226 1.99 -3.99 12.59
C ASN A 226 3.38 -3.34 12.75
N ALA A 227 3.53 -2.13 12.25
CA ALA A 227 4.81 -1.42 12.27
C ALA A 227 5.02 -0.66 13.58
N PRO A 228 6.24 -0.64 14.13
CA PRO A 228 6.60 0.32 15.15
C PRO A 228 6.69 1.73 14.54
N ARG A 229 6.22 2.74 15.29
CA ARG A 229 6.37 4.14 14.90
C ARG A 229 7.83 4.58 14.97
N ILE A 230 8.16 5.66 14.29
CA ILE A 230 9.43 6.35 14.50
C ILE A 230 9.39 6.94 15.91
N TYR A 231 10.24 6.42 16.79
CA TYR A 231 10.32 6.83 18.19
C TYR A 231 11.65 7.50 18.48
N THR A 232 11.61 8.65 19.11
CA THR A 232 12.79 9.49 19.35
C THR A 232 13.44 9.28 20.71
N GLY A 233 12.88 8.38 21.55
CA GLY A 233 13.37 8.12 22.90
C GLY A 233 13.17 9.27 23.89
N LEU A 234 13.34 8.99 25.18
CA LEU A 234 13.29 9.98 26.26
C LEU A 234 14.43 11.03 26.19
N PHE A 235 15.51 10.71 25.47
CA PHE A 235 16.70 11.56 25.40
C PHE A 235 16.65 12.66 24.33
N ASN A 236 15.66 12.65 23.45
CA ASN A 236 15.48 13.70 22.41
C ASN A 236 14.62 14.89 22.89
N PHE A 237 14.52 15.12 24.19
CA PHE A 237 13.81 16.26 24.75
C PHE A 237 14.41 17.63 24.35
N PHE A 238 15.64 17.64 23.84
CA PHE A 238 16.41 18.87 23.58
C PHE A 238 16.79 19.15 22.12
N GLY A 239 16.32 18.40 21.16
CA GLY A 239 16.72 18.71 19.81
C GLY A 239 15.97 17.95 18.74
N GLY A 240 15.29 18.68 17.91
CA GLY A 240 14.69 18.18 16.67
C GLY A 240 15.75 17.60 15.72
N GLY A 241 16.40 16.51 16.11
CA GLY A 241 17.26 15.74 15.22
C GLY A 241 16.44 15.19 14.04
N LYS A 242 17.13 14.65 13.03
CA LYS A 242 16.50 14.07 11.81
C LYS A 242 15.34 13.11 12.16
N MET A 243 15.50 12.30 13.22
CA MET A 243 14.47 11.34 13.67
C MET A 243 13.23 12.02 14.26
N GLY A 244 13.40 13.09 15.05
CA GLY A 244 12.26 13.85 15.59
C GLY A 244 11.42 14.49 14.49
N LYS A 245 12.08 15.10 13.51
CA LYS A 245 11.41 15.65 12.33
C LYS A 245 10.69 14.60 11.52
N ALA A 246 11.28 13.41 11.34
CA ALA A 246 10.66 12.30 10.64
C ALA A 246 9.43 11.76 11.40
N SER A 247 9.50 11.64 12.73
CA SER A 247 8.36 11.24 13.57
C SER A 247 7.18 12.19 13.44
N ASP A 248 7.41 13.50 13.61
CA ASP A 248 6.37 14.51 13.50
C ASP A 248 5.78 14.58 12.10
N LEU A 249 6.61 14.39 11.08
CA LEU A 249 6.17 14.41 9.69
C LEU A 249 5.28 13.21 9.38
N THR A 250 5.68 12.00 9.77
CA THR A 250 4.87 10.79 9.53
C THR A 250 3.54 10.82 10.29
N ASP A 251 3.50 11.36 11.50
CA ASP A 251 2.25 11.58 12.23
C ASP A 251 1.30 12.52 11.45
N LYS A 252 1.81 13.63 10.90
CA LYS A 252 1.03 14.56 10.05
C LYS A 252 0.57 13.91 8.75
N MET A 253 1.45 13.16 8.09
CA MET A 253 1.11 12.45 6.85
C MET A 253 0.03 11.38 7.09
N THR A 254 0.03 10.73 8.25
CA THR A 254 -1.03 9.79 8.63
C THR A 254 -2.37 10.51 8.80
N LEU A 255 -2.39 11.68 9.45
CA LEU A 255 -3.60 12.49 9.59
C LEU A 255 -4.15 12.97 8.23
N ASN A 256 -3.28 13.21 7.27
CA ASN A 256 -3.63 13.62 5.91
C ASN A 256 -3.89 12.43 4.97
N HIS A 257 -3.96 11.21 5.48
CA HIS A 257 -4.19 9.98 4.72
C HIS A 257 -3.13 9.68 3.62
N GLU A 258 -1.93 10.24 3.74
CA GLU A 258 -0.79 9.87 2.88
C GLU A 258 -0.13 8.56 3.37
N ILE A 259 -0.30 8.25 4.65
CA ILE A 259 0.11 6.99 5.28
C ILE A 259 -1.11 6.32 5.89
N THR A 260 -1.29 5.04 5.62
CA THR A 260 -2.30 4.21 6.27
C THR A 260 -1.60 3.13 7.09
N ASN A 261 -1.87 3.10 8.40
CA ASN A 261 -1.25 2.16 9.33
C ASN A 261 -2.29 1.14 9.80
N TYR A 262 -2.06 -0.14 9.55
CA TYR A 262 -2.89 -1.24 10.04
C TYR A 262 -2.23 -1.95 11.21
N VAL A 263 -3.02 -2.29 12.22
CA VAL A 263 -2.56 -3.04 13.40
C VAL A 263 -3.54 -4.13 13.80
N THR A 264 -3.02 -5.19 14.42
CA THR A 264 -3.84 -6.20 15.09
C THR A 264 -3.90 -5.92 16.59
N ASN A 265 -5.06 -6.19 17.23
CA ASN A 265 -5.25 -5.95 18.68
C ASN A 265 -4.32 -6.75 19.56
N ASN A 266 -4.02 -7.96 19.15
CA ASN A 266 -3.25 -8.94 19.89
C ASN A 266 -1.79 -9.05 19.40
N ASP A 267 -1.28 -8.00 18.74
CA ASP A 267 0.14 -7.90 18.44
C ASP A 267 0.93 -7.90 19.75
N ASN A 268 1.75 -8.92 19.93
CA ASN A 268 2.59 -9.13 21.12
C ASN A 268 4.07 -8.78 20.89
N VAL A 269 4.41 -8.33 19.70
CA VAL A 269 5.77 -7.97 19.29
C VAL A 269 5.97 -6.46 19.38
N VAL A 270 5.07 -5.68 18.78
CA VAL A 270 5.10 -4.22 18.87
C VAL A 270 4.24 -3.76 20.04
N PRO A 271 4.84 -3.32 21.17
CA PRO A 271 4.08 -2.81 22.31
C PRO A 271 3.19 -1.64 21.89
N LYS A 272 2.02 -1.52 22.51
CA LYS A 272 1.04 -0.48 22.16
C LYS A 272 1.58 0.94 22.14
N PHE A 273 2.52 1.28 23.03
CA PHE A 273 3.13 2.61 23.08
C PHE A 273 4.11 2.88 21.92
N LEU A 274 4.55 1.82 21.23
CA LEU A 274 5.41 1.89 20.05
C LEU A 274 4.64 1.71 18.74
N GLN A 275 3.37 1.36 18.79
CA GLN A 275 2.55 1.28 17.56
C GLN A 275 2.40 2.66 16.92
N THR A 276 2.17 2.66 15.62
CA THR A 276 1.85 3.87 14.86
C THR A 276 0.64 4.58 15.46
N LYS A 277 0.64 5.91 15.46
CA LYS A 277 -0.53 6.70 15.84
C LYS A 277 -1.57 6.68 14.72
N HIS A 278 -2.83 6.95 15.08
CA HIS A 278 -3.94 7.01 14.10
C HIS A 278 -4.02 5.78 13.20
N ASN A 279 -3.82 4.60 13.80
CA ASN A 279 -3.86 3.34 13.08
C ASN A 279 -5.29 2.82 12.92
N ILE A 280 -5.49 1.98 11.91
CA ILE A 280 -6.70 1.20 11.67
C ILE A 280 -6.53 -0.16 12.35
N ASN A 281 -7.36 -0.43 13.34
CA ASN A 281 -7.32 -1.68 14.06
C ASN A 281 -8.24 -2.70 13.41
N ILE A 282 -7.68 -3.82 12.95
CA ILE A 282 -8.42 -4.88 12.26
C ILE A 282 -8.87 -6.03 13.19
N GLY A 283 -8.75 -5.86 14.50
CA GLY A 283 -9.17 -6.84 15.49
C GLY A 283 -8.09 -7.84 15.87
N ASN A 284 -8.50 -8.95 16.52
CA ASN A 284 -7.59 -10.02 16.89
C ASN A 284 -7.40 -11.01 15.75
N SER A 285 -6.18 -11.51 15.56
CA SER A 285 -5.84 -12.57 14.62
C SER A 285 -5.16 -13.74 15.31
N PHE A 286 -5.17 -14.92 14.70
CA PHE A 286 -4.46 -16.09 15.24
C PHE A 286 -2.95 -15.92 15.16
N GLY A 287 -2.46 -15.32 14.09
CA GLY A 287 -1.05 -15.04 13.87
C GLY A 287 -0.50 -13.86 14.65
N ALA A 288 -1.36 -13.09 15.34
CA ALA A 288 -0.99 -11.87 16.08
C ALA A 288 -0.14 -10.91 15.26
N HIS A 289 1.18 -11.02 15.34
CA HIS A 289 2.12 -10.16 14.61
C HIS A 289 2.43 -10.64 13.18
N ALA A 290 2.12 -11.89 12.83
CA ALA A 290 2.50 -12.45 11.52
C ALA A 290 1.87 -11.70 10.35
N ASN A 291 2.59 -11.58 9.23
CA ASN A 291 2.09 -10.94 8.01
C ASN A 291 0.85 -11.66 7.43
N SER A 292 0.77 -12.99 7.59
CA SER A 292 -0.37 -13.82 7.21
C SER A 292 -1.66 -13.48 7.96
N SER A 293 -1.59 -12.77 9.09
CA SER A 293 -2.75 -12.33 9.88
C SER A 293 -3.74 -11.52 9.07
N TYR A 294 -3.27 -10.81 8.07
CA TYR A 294 -4.07 -9.95 7.20
C TYR A 294 -4.87 -10.72 6.14
N PHE A 295 -4.70 -12.04 6.06
CA PHE A 295 -5.40 -12.93 5.12
C PHE A 295 -6.27 -13.97 5.83
N GLU A 296 -6.50 -13.84 7.13
CA GLU A 296 -7.44 -14.68 7.86
C GLU A 296 -8.87 -14.34 7.43
N LYS A 297 -9.75 -15.37 7.38
CA LYS A 297 -11.12 -15.25 6.85
C LYS A 297 -11.91 -14.08 7.42
N ARG A 298 -11.76 -13.77 8.71
CA ARG A 298 -12.44 -12.62 9.33
C ARG A 298 -11.87 -11.26 8.93
N MET A 299 -10.58 -11.21 8.53
CA MET A 299 -9.94 -9.99 8.01
C MET A 299 -10.40 -9.70 6.59
N ASP A 300 -10.59 -10.75 5.77
CA ASP A 300 -11.16 -10.63 4.43
C ASP A 300 -12.55 -9.96 4.41
N ASN A 301 -13.26 -9.97 5.54
CA ASN A 301 -14.55 -9.28 5.66
C ASN A 301 -14.41 -7.82 6.14
N HIS A 302 -13.20 -7.36 6.45
CA HIS A 302 -13.00 -5.95 6.80
C HIS A 302 -13.17 -5.08 5.55
N LYS A 303 -13.90 -3.96 5.67
CA LYS A 303 -14.26 -3.12 4.52
C LYS A 303 -13.06 -2.69 3.69
N ASP A 304 -11.94 -2.32 4.34
CA ASP A 304 -10.73 -1.84 3.67
C ASP A 304 -10.03 -2.92 2.84
N PHE A 305 -10.33 -4.21 3.10
CA PHE A 305 -9.84 -5.33 2.32
C PHE A 305 -10.85 -5.85 1.29
N ASN A 306 -12.14 -5.53 1.46
CA ASN A 306 -13.17 -5.89 0.48
C ASN A 306 -13.10 -5.01 -0.76
N PHE A 307 -12.90 -3.72 -0.59
CA PHE A 307 -12.72 -2.79 -1.72
C PHE A 307 -11.47 -3.06 -2.55
N GLY A 308 -10.50 -3.79 -2.01
CA GLY A 308 -9.32 -4.21 -2.73
C GLY A 308 -9.50 -5.40 -3.65
N LYS A 309 -10.68 -6.02 -3.71
CA LYS A 309 -10.95 -7.10 -4.68
C LYS A 309 -11.36 -6.45 -6.00
N ARG A 310 -10.42 -6.43 -6.93
CA ARG A 310 -10.71 -6.03 -8.29
C ARG A 310 -11.71 -6.99 -8.92
N GLN A 311 -12.75 -6.43 -9.50
CA GLN A 311 -13.81 -7.19 -10.14
C GLN A 311 -13.43 -7.60 -11.57
#